data_b43a050da787b4e790f11d4c5195f818
#
_entry.id   b43a050da787b4e790f11d4c5195f818
#
_cell.length_a   1.000
_cell.length_b   1.000
_cell.length_c   1.000
_cell.angle_alpha   90.00
_cell.angle_beta   90.00
_cell.angle_gamma   90.00
#
_symmetry.space_group_name_H-M   'P 1'
#
loop_
_entity.id
_entity.type
_entity.pdbx_description
1 polymer ?
#
loop_
_entity_poly.entity_id
_entity_poly.type
_entity_poly.pdbx_seq_one_letter_code
_entity_poly.pdbx_strand_id
1 'polypeptide(L)'
;MLRFFAKWLWLLWCWLEVSVFTAVLYAMSWLPRPLTGRYYHELSRVWCRFFVRALGIDLRLHQKNIQPIPEQYILISNHPSALEDFAIPALFDIYPLAKKGVREWYFIGRISYRADSIFVKRDDPDSRRAALEALTEAVNKGRNIAIFPEGGCKGRRIHSSFQTGAFDISIKTGVPILPVFLHYEEQDRFEWHDPHTLLHKFWHFMTAQNNRANYYVYDAISPQGFSDKHAFAEHVHQQYLQWQKRYLD
;
A
#
# COMPACT_ATOMS: atom_id res chain seq x y z
N MET A 1 11.00 22.07 -25.00
CA MET A 1 9.73 21.85 -25.68
C MET A 1 9.54 20.37 -26.09
N LEU A 2 10.41 19.76 -26.89
CA LEU A 2 10.27 18.37 -27.37
C LEU A 2 10.11 17.34 -26.22
N ARG A 3 10.95 17.41 -25.17
CA ARG A 3 10.85 16.53 -23.99
C ARG A 3 9.53 16.66 -23.23
N PHE A 4 8.96 17.86 -23.19
CA PHE A 4 7.65 18.09 -22.57
C PHE A 4 6.54 17.38 -23.35
N PHE A 5 6.48 17.55 -24.67
CA PHE A 5 5.50 16.85 -25.51
C PHE A 5 5.67 15.34 -25.45
N ALA A 6 6.92 14.85 -25.49
CA ALA A 6 7.20 13.41 -25.37
C ALA A 6 6.70 12.82 -24.05
N LYS A 7 6.87 13.54 -22.91
CA LYS A 7 6.34 13.13 -21.59
C LYS A 7 4.82 12.97 -21.64
N TRP A 8 4.10 13.97 -22.17
CA TRP A 8 2.64 13.91 -22.20
C TRP A 8 2.08 12.86 -23.16
N LEU A 9 2.71 12.66 -24.32
CA LEU A 9 2.37 11.55 -25.22
C LEU A 9 2.59 10.19 -24.56
N TRP A 10 3.70 10.04 -23.84
CA TRP A 10 3.97 8.84 -23.06
C TRP A 10 2.94 8.59 -21.97
N LEU A 11 2.59 9.61 -21.19
CA LEU A 11 1.54 9.50 -20.16
C LEU A 11 0.19 9.15 -20.78
N LEU A 12 -0.17 9.77 -21.89
CA LEU A 12 -1.41 9.45 -22.61
C LEU A 12 -1.44 7.98 -23.04
N TRP A 13 -0.34 7.46 -23.57
CA TRP A 13 -0.21 6.05 -23.90
C TRP A 13 -0.37 5.16 -22.66
N CYS A 14 0.30 5.47 -21.55
CA CYS A 14 0.17 4.72 -20.29
C CYS A 14 -1.26 4.74 -19.74
N TRP A 15 -1.97 5.87 -19.86
CA TRP A 15 -3.37 5.97 -19.48
C TRP A 15 -4.29 5.15 -20.38
N LEU A 16 -4.01 5.06 -21.68
CA LEU A 16 -4.72 4.16 -22.57
C LEU A 16 -4.53 2.69 -22.17
N GLU A 17 -3.28 2.27 -21.93
CA GLU A 17 -2.97 0.91 -21.49
C GLU A 17 -3.70 0.55 -20.17
N VAL A 18 -3.63 1.42 -19.16
CA VAL A 18 -4.29 1.16 -17.88
C VAL A 18 -5.81 1.15 -18.00
N SER A 19 -6.38 1.97 -18.90
CA SER A 19 -7.82 2.00 -19.16
C SER A 19 -8.29 0.69 -19.79
N VAL A 20 -7.59 0.21 -20.81
CA VAL A 20 -7.86 -1.09 -21.44
C VAL A 20 -7.72 -2.23 -20.42
N PHE A 21 -6.65 -2.20 -19.63
CA PHE A 21 -6.43 -3.23 -18.60
C PHE A 21 -7.53 -3.19 -17.52
N THR A 22 -7.98 -1.99 -17.11
CA THR A 22 -9.11 -1.83 -16.19
C THR A 22 -10.39 -2.44 -16.75
N ALA A 23 -10.68 -2.20 -18.02
CA ALA A 23 -11.83 -2.80 -18.71
C ALA A 23 -11.75 -4.33 -18.75
N VAL A 24 -10.56 -4.89 -19.01
CA VAL A 24 -10.32 -6.34 -18.98
C VAL A 24 -10.53 -6.90 -17.59
N LEU A 25 -9.91 -6.32 -16.55
CA LEU A 25 -10.11 -6.75 -15.16
C LEU A 25 -11.57 -6.65 -14.73
N TYR A 26 -12.25 -5.58 -15.12
CA TYR A 26 -13.66 -5.41 -14.83
C TYR A 26 -14.51 -6.51 -15.50
N ALA A 27 -14.28 -6.80 -16.77
CA ALA A 27 -14.96 -7.90 -17.47
C ALA A 27 -14.66 -9.26 -16.80
N MET A 28 -13.40 -9.54 -16.47
CA MET A 28 -13.00 -10.75 -15.76
C MET A 28 -13.64 -10.86 -14.36
N SER A 29 -13.96 -9.73 -13.72
CA SER A 29 -14.58 -9.72 -12.39
C SER A 29 -15.98 -10.38 -12.38
N TRP A 30 -16.63 -10.55 -13.53
CA TRP A 30 -17.93 -11.19 -13.70
C TRP A 30 -17.83 -12.70 -13.93
N LEU A 31 -16.64 -13.20 -14.25
CA LEU A 31 -16.44 -14.63 -14.43
C LEU A 31 -16.44 -15.37 -13.08
N PRO A 32 -16.85 -16.64 -13.05
CA PRO A 32 -16.82 -17.47 -11.84
C PRO A 32 -15.42 -17.53 -11.22
N ARG A 33 -15.34 -17.53 -9.88
CA ARG A 33 -14.06 -17.61 -9.15
C ARG A 33 -13.17 -18.80 -9.54
N PRO A 34 -13.70 -20.02 -9.76
CA PRO A 34 -12.86 -21.14 -10.18
C PRO A 34 -12.06 -20.90 -11.45
N LEU A 35 -12.55 -20.06 -12.37
CA LEU A 35 -11.90 -19.77 -13.64
C LEU A 35 -10.81 -18.69 -13.54
N THR A 36 -10.93 -17.78 -12.59
CA THR A 36 -10.07 -16.58 -12.56
C THR A 36 -9.34 -16.36 -11.23
N GLY A 37 -9.80 -16.99 -10.14
CA GLY A 37 -9.36 -16.67 -8.78
C GLY A 37 -7.84 -16.74 -8.58
N ARG A 38 -7.19 -17.73 -9.19
CA ARG A 38 -5.73 -17.91 -9.08
C ARG A 38 -4.93 -16.76 -9.70
N TYR A 39 -5.39 -16.23 -10.83
CA TYR A 39 -4.65 -15.23 -11.60
C TYR A 39 -5.14 -13.80 -11.33
N TYR A 40 -6.34 -13.64 -10.78
CA TYR A 40 -6.95 -12.32 -10.63
C TYR A 40 -6.18 -11.43 -9.67
N HIS A 41 -5.67 -11.99 -8.59
CA HIS A 41 -4.82 -11.28 -7.63
C HIS A 41 -3.53 -10.79 -8.31
N GLU A 42 -2.82 -11.66 -9.03
CA GLU A 42 -1.60 -11.29 -9.78
C GLU A 42 -1.89 -10.23 -10.84
N LEU A 43 -2.96 -10.38 -11.61
CA LEU A 43 -3.36 -9.38 -12.60
C LEU A 43 -3.68 -8.03 -11.95
N SER A 44 -4.32 -8.01 -10.78
CA SER A 44 -4.58 -6.76 -10.05
C SER A 44 -3.29 -6.07 -9.58
N ARG A 45 -2.25 -6.83 -9.18
CA ARG A 45 -0.92 -6.30 -8.86
C ARG A 45 -0.20 -5.74 -10.09
N VAL A 46 -0.27 -6.46 -11.22
CA VAL A 46 0.25 -5.96 -12.51
C VAL A 46 -0.47 -4.67 -12.90
N TRP A 47 -1.80 -4.61 -12.72
CA TRP A 47 -2.57 -3.38 -12.95
C TRP A 47 -2.06 -2.22 -12.09
N CYS A 48 -1.75 -2.45 -10.81
CA CYS A 48 -1.15 -1.42 -9.96
C CYS A 48 0.18 -0.89 -10.52
N ARG A 49 1.03 -1.75 -11.10
CA ARG A 49 2.28 -1.32 -11.77
C ARG A 49 2.01 -0.43 -12.98
N PHE A 50 1.04 -0.79 -13.82
CA PHE A 50 0.62 0.03 -14.96
C PHE A 50 0.04 1.38 -14.49
N PHE A 51 -0.75 1.35 -13.42
CA PHE A 51 -1.36 2.55 -12.86
C PHE A 51 -0.33 3.52 -12.29
N VAL A 52 0.64 3.04 -11.50
CA VAL A 52 1.74 3.85 -10.98
C VAL A 52 2.57 4.45 -12.12
N ARG A 53 2.82 3.67 -13.19
CA ARG A 53 3.49 4.15 -14.40
C ARG A 53 2.67 5.23 -15.12
N ALA A 54 1.34 5.08 -15.21
CA ALA A 54 0.46 6.07 -15.83
C ALA A 54 0.37 7.38 -15.03
N LEU A 55 0.63 7.33 -13.72
CA LEU A 55 0.83 8.53 -12.89
C LEU A 55 2.21 9.18 -13.11
N GLY A 56 3.07 8.58 -13.92
CA GLY A 56 4.41 9.08 -14.22
C GLY A 56 5.40 8.88 -13.10
N ILE A 57 5.13 7.97 -12.15
CA ILE A 57 5.97 7.76 -10.96
C ILE A 57 7.18 6.88 -11.29
N ASP A 58 8.37 7.32 -10.87
CA ASP A 58 9.60 6.53 -10.83
C ASP A 58 9.66 5.80 -9.49
N LEU A 59 9.05 4.59 -9.47
CA LEU A 59 8.93 3.76 -8.26
C LEU A 59 10.21 2.96 -8.02
N ARG A 60 10.87 3.20 -6.89
CA ARG A 60 12.15 2.59 -6.54
C ARG A 60 12.07 1.78 -5.27
N LEU A 61 12.45 0.51 -5.36
CA LEU A 61 12.61 -0.38 -4.20
C LEU A 61 14.09 -0.47 -3.83
N HIS A 62 14.40 -0.08 -2.60
CA HIS A 62 15.74 -0.17 -2.02
C HIS A 62 15.76 -1.28 -0.98
N GLN A 63 16.46 -2.36 -1.27
CA GLN A 63 16.66 -3.45 -0.31
C GLN A 63 17.72 -3.03 0.73
N LYS A 64 17.30 -2.83 1.96
CA LYS A 64 18.13 -2.54 3.14
C LYS A 64 18.16 -3.73 4.10
N ASN A 65 17.37 -4.75 3.81
CA ASN A 65 17.36 -6.02 4.52
C ASN A 65 18.68 -6.77 4.26
N ILE A 66 19.21 -7.39 5.31
CA ILE A 66 20.37 -8.30 5.28
C ILE A 66 19.88 -9.72 5.07
N GLN A 67 18.79 -10.08 5.75
CA GLN A 67 18.16 -11.39 5.64
C GLN A 67 17.19 -11.44 4.46
N PRO A 68 16.99 -12.59 3.82
CA PRO A 68 15.96 -12.75 2.80
C PRO A 68 14.58 -12.36 3.35
N ILE A 69 13.74 -11.75 2.50
CA ILE A 69 12.36 -11.46 2.86
C ILE A 69 11.64 -12.81 3.07
N PRO A 70 10.96 -13.01 4.22
CA PRO A 70 10.21 -14.24 4.47
C PRO A 70 9.13 -14.48 3.40
N GLU A 71 8.78 -15.75 3.18
CA GLU A 71 7.66 -16.09 2.27
C GLU A 71 6.33 -15.52 2.78
N GLN A 72 6.14 -15.51 4.11
CA GLN A 72 4.97 -14.94 4.75
C GLN A 72 5.34 -13.81 5.68
N TYR A 73 4.63 -12.66 5.56
CA TYR A 73 4.87 -11.46 6.34
C TYR A 73 3.61 -10.59 6.45
N ILE A 74 3.60 -9.73 7.46
CA ILE A 74 2.68 -8.60 7.61
C ILE A 74 3.46 -7.34 7.26
N LEU A 75 3.21 -6.76 6.09
CA LEU A 75 3.88 -5.53 5.68
C LEU A 75 3.27 -4.35 6.43
N ILE A 76 4.13 -3.52 7.00
CA ILE A 76 3.74 -2.20 7.50
C ILE A 76 4.54 -1.10 6.82
N SER A 77 3.92 0.08 6.67
CA SER A 77 4.56 1.23 6.06
C SER A 77 4.01 2.52 6.64
N ASN A 78 4.81 3.59 6.65
CA ASN A 78 4.27 4.93 6.85
C ASN A 78 3.34 5.30 5.68
N HIS A 79 2.45 6.29 5.89
CA HIS A 79 1.36 6.58 4.96
C HIS A 79 1.23 8.10 4.69
N PRO A 80 2.20 8.72 4.04
CA PRO A 80 2.15 10.16 3.76
C PRO A 80 1.20 10.56 2.64
N SER A 81 0.77 9.63 1.77
CA SER A 81 0.00 9.92 0.57
C SER A 81 -1.10 8.87 0.31
N ALA A 82 -1.79 8.98 -0.82
CA ALA A 82 -2.66 7.94 -1.35
C ALA A 82 -1.95 7.05 -2.41
N LEU A 83 -0.69 7.34 -2.72
CA LEU A 83 0.07 6.55 -3.70
C LEU A 83 0.38 5.15 -3.19
N GLU A 84 0.56 4.99 -1.89
CA GLU A 84 0.89 3.73 -1.23
C GLU A 84 -0.13 2.63 -1.50
N ASP A 85 -1.41 3.00 -1.61
CA ASP A 85 -2.51 2.07 -1.90
C ASP A 85 -2.33 1.34 -3.25
N PHE A 86 -1.55 1.93 -4.17
CA PHE A 86 -1.21 1.35 -5.48
C PHE A 86 0.24 0.87 -5.54
N ALA A 87 1.16 1.61 -4.93
CA ALA A 87 2.59 1.33 -5.02
C ALA A 87 3.00 0.10 -4.20
N ILE A 88 2.42 -0.10 -3.01
CA ILE A 88 2.71 -1.29 -2.18
C ILE A 88 2.29 -2.59 -2.91
N PRO A 89 1.06 -2.73 -3.45
CA PRO A 89 0.70 -3.92 -4.25
C PRO A 89 1.50 -4.06 -5.55
N ALA A 90 1.99 -2.95 -6.12
CA ALA A 90 2.85 -3.00 -7.30
C ALA A 90 4.22 -3.64 -7.00
N LEU A 91 4.76 -3.43 -5.78
CA LEU A 91 6.07 -3.90 -5.35
C LEU A 91 6.02 -5.25 -4.64
N PHE A 92 5.00 -5.49 -3.81
CA PHE A 92 4.91 -6.64 -2.91
C PHE A 92 3.69 -7.49 -3.21
N ASP A 93 3.79 -8.79 -2.95
CA ASP A 93 2.64 -9.69 -2.99
C ASP A 93 1.86 -9.58 -1.68
N ILE A 94 0.82 -8.77 -1.69
CA ILE A 94 0.00 -8.48 -0.51
C ILE A 94 -1.48 -8.38 -0.87
N TYR A 95 -2.34 -8.69 0.10
CA TYR A 95 -3.77 -8.43 0.06
C TYR A 95 -4.06 -7.12 0.80
N PRO A 96 -4.51 -6.05 0.10
CA PRO A 96 -4.60 -4.74 0.70
C PRO A 96 -5.84 -4.58 1.60
N LEU A 97 -5.67 -3.76 2.66
CA LEU A 97 -6.76 -3.23 3.45
C LEU A 97 -7.23 -1.91 2.84
N ALA A 98 -8.45 -1.86 2.34
CA ALA A 98 -9.03 -0.70 1.68
C ALA A 98 -10.09 0.01 2.54
N LYS A 99 -10.26 1.33 2.34
CA LYS A 99 -11.38 2.08 2.94
C LYS A 99 -12.71 1.58 2.35
N LYS A 100 -13.74 1.40 3.20
CA LYS A 100 -15.07 0.88 2.77
C LYS A 100 -15.66 1.66 1.60
N GLY A 101 -15.49 2.99 1.56
CA GLY A 101 -15.97 3.83 0.45
C GLY A 101 -15.39 3.47 -0.93
N VAL A 102 -14.21 2.85 -1.00
CA VAL A 102 -13.63 2.38 -2.27
C VAL A 102 -14.50 1.26 -2.89
N ARG A 103 -15.17 0.45 -2.06
CA ARG A 103 -16.07 -0.60 -2.53
C ARG A 103 -17.26 -0.05 -3.33
N GLU A 104 -17.65 1.18 -3.06
CA GLU A 104 -18.80 1.85 -3.70
C GLU A 104 -18.44 2.43 -5.09
N TRP A 105 -17.17 2.48 -5.44
CA TRP A 105 -16.72 2.93 -6.75
C TRP A 105 -17.05 1.88 -7.81
N TYR A 106 -17.74 2.30 -8.85
CA TYR A 106 -18.37 1.40 -9.83
C TYR A 106 -17.40 0.35 -10.41
N PHE A 107 -16.27 0.77 -10.96
CA PHE A 107 -15.28 -0.16 -11.55
C PHE A 107 -14.29 -0.67 -10.50
N ILE A 108 -13.62 0.23 -9.80
CA ILE A 108 -12.52 -0.10 -8.89
C ILE A 108 -13.03 -0.90 -7.68
N GLY A 109 -14.22 -0.58 -7.15
CA GLY A 109 -14.81 -1.30 -6.02
C GLY A 109 -15.06 -2.76 -6.35
N ARG A 110 -15.54 -3.06 -7.56
CA ARG A 110 -15.75 -4.43 -8.00
C ARG A 110 -14.43 -5.17 -8.23
N ILE A 111 -13.45 -4.52 -8.88
CA ILE A 111 -12.10 -5.08 -9.10
C ILE A 111 -11.45 -5.40 -7.75
N SER A 112 -11.45 -4.45 -6.81
CA SER A 112 -10.87 -4.62 -5.47
C SER A 112 -11.55 -5.74 -4.69
N TYR A 113 -12.88 -5.81 -4.73
CA TYR A 113 -13.63 -6.92 -4.10
C TYR A 113 -13.26 -8.27 -4.70
N ARG A 114 -13.07 -8.32 -6.01
CA ARG A 114 -12.71 -9.55 -6.73
C ARG A 114 -11.26 -9.96 -6.48
N ALA A 115 -10.38 -8.98 -6.21
CA ALA A 115 -8.98 -9.18 -5.80
C ALA A 115 -8.84 -9.51 -4.30
N ASP A 116 -9.94 -9.85 -3.62
CA ASP A 116 -9.99 -10.21 -2.19
C ASP A 116 -9.47 -9.09 -1.25
N SER A 117 -9.61 -7.81 -1.64
CA SER A 117 -9.32 -6.70 -0.74
C SER A 117 -10.25 -6.73 0.48
N ILE A 118 -9.68 -6.47 1.65
CA ILE A 118 -10.43 -6.36 2.90
C ILE A 118 -10.87 -4.90 3.08
N PHE A 119 -12.15 -4.66 3.41
CA PHE A 119 -12.69 -3.31 3.50
C PHE A 119 -12.98 -2.93 4.96
N VAL A 120 -12.57 -1.72 5.35
CA VAL A 120 -12.77 -1.19 6.70
C VAL A 120 -13.39 0.20 6.69
N LYS A 121 -14.32 0.45 7.61
CA LYS A 121 -14.80 1.79 8.00
C LYS A 121 -14.03 2.19 9.25
N ARG A 122 -13.03 3.11 9.10
CA ARG A 122 -12.03 3.40 10.15
C ARG A 122 -12.61 4.07 11.39
N ASP A 123 -13.70 4.80 11.26
CA ASP A 123 -14.44 5.51 12.31
C ASP A 123 -15.45 4.62 13.06
N ASP A 124 -15.65 3.37 12.63
CA ASP A 124 -16.56 2.40 13.22
C ASP A 124 -15.76 1.31 13.96
N PRO A 125 -15.86 1.20 15.31
CA PRO A 125 -15.13 0.20 16.10
C PRO A 125 -15.44 -1.24 15.70
N ASP A 126 -16.70 -1.55 15.38
CA ASP A 126 -17.10 -2.90 14.99
C ASP A 126 -16.55 -3.27 13.62
N SER A 127 -16.56 -2.32 12.68
CA SER A 127 -15.92 -2.50 11.38
C SER A 127 -14.41 -2.70 11.49
N ARG A 128 -13.74 -1.98 12.41
CA ARG A 128 -12.30 -2.20 12.67
C ARG A 128 -12.02 -3.58 13.23
N ARG A 129 -12.84 -4.04 14.19
CA ARG A 129 -12.71 -5.39 14.77
C ARG A 129 -12.91 -6.47 13.72
N ALA A 130 -13.99 -6.40 12.94
CA ALA A 130 -14.27 -7.33 11.83
C ALA A 130 -13.14 -7.33 10.78
N ALA A 131 -12.56 -6.17 10.47
CA ALA A 131 -11.43 -6.08 9.56
C ALA A 131 -10.17 -6.77 10.13
N LEU A 132 -9.87 -6.60 11.43
CA LEU A 132 -8.76 -7.29 12.08
C LEU A 132 -8.95 -8.80 12.11
N GLU A 133 -10.16 -9.29 12.36
CA GLU A 133 -10.50 -10.72 12.30
C GLU A 133 -10.30 -11.28 10.87
N ALA A 134 -10.80 -10.56 9.85
CA ALA A 134 -10.63 -10.94 8.45
C ALA A 134 -9.16 -10.94 8.00
N LEU A 135 -8.37 -9.97 8.48
CA LEU A 135 -6.92 -9.92 8.22
C LEU A 135 -6.19 -11.08 8.91
N THR A 136 -6.55 -11.38 10.17
CA THR A 136 -5.99 -12.53 10.90
C THR A 136 -6.30 -13.85 10.17
N GLU A 137 -7.53 -14.01 9.69
CA GLU A 137 -7.93 -15.18 8.90
C GLU A 137 -7.14 -15.27 7.58
N ALA A 138 -6.91 -14.13 6.90
CA ALA A 138 -6.11 -14.09 5.69
C ALA A 138 -4.66 -14.53 5.96
N VAL A 139 -4.05 -14.04 7.04
CA VAL A 139 -2.70 -14.46 7.46
C VAL A 139 -2.66 -15.94 7.79
N ASN A 140 -3.65 -16.49 8.53
CA ASN A 140 -3.72 -17.92 8.82
C ASN A 140 -3.89 -18.81 7.58
N LYS A 141 -4.37 -18.24 6.46
CA LYS A 141 -4.43 -18.88 5.14
C LYS A 141 -3.16 -18.73 4.30
N GLY A 142 -2.07 -18.25 4.91
CA GLY A 142 -0.77 -18.05 4.24
C GLY A 142 -0.70 -16.78 3.37
N ARG A 143 -1.62 -15.84 3.51
CA ARG A 143 -1.64 -14.59 2.72
C ARG A 143 -0.81 -13.51 3.40
N ASN A 144 -0.04 -12.77 2.63
CA ASN A 144 0.60 -11.54 3.08
C ASN A 144 -0.41 -10.39 3.07
N ILE A 145 -0.36 -9.54 4.07
CA ILE A 145 -1.23 -8.37 4.19
C ILE A 145 -0.40 -7.10 4.34
N ALA A 146 -1.00 -5.95 4.02
CA ALA A 146 -0.39 -4.66 4.29
C ALA A 146 -1.30 -3.80 5.18
N ILE A 147 -0.70 -3.19 6.19
CA ILE A 147 -1.37 -2.31 7.15
C ILE A 147 -0.53 -1.05 7.35
N PHE A 148 -1.18 0.12 7.30
CA PHE A 148 -0.56 1.39 7.64
C PHE A 148 -0.81 1.68 9.13
N PRO A 149 0.19 1.52 10.01
CA PRO A 149 -0.02 1.58 11.46
C PRO A 149 -0.34 3.00 11.97
N GLU A 150 -0.15 4.01 11.15
CA GLU A 150 -0.56 5.40 11.46
C GLU A 150 -2.09 5.61 11.43
N GLY A 151 -2.84 4.66 10.87
CA GLY A 151 -4.30 4.69 10.79
C GLY A 151 -4.87 5.60 9.70
N GLY A 152 -4.05 6.25 8.90
CA GLY A 152 -4.42 7.13 7.78
C GLY A 152 -3.25 7.95 7.31
N CYS A 153 -3.44 8.73 6.23
CA CYS A 153 -2.43 9.67 5.76
C CYS A 153 -2.18 10.75 6.81
N LYS A 154 -0.94 10.85 7.29
CA LYS A 154 -0.52 11.78 8.36
C LYS A 154 0.53 12.80 7.88
N GLY A 155 0.76 12.89 6.57
CA GLY A 155 1.80 13.71 5.98
C GLY A 155 3.18 13.04 6.05
N ARG A 156 4.24 13.83 5.85
CA ARG A 156 5.62 13.31 5.75
C ARG A 156 6.21 12.81 7.05
N ARG A 157 5.75 13.33 8.19
CA ARG A 157 6.28 12.97 9.51
C ARG A 157 5.59 11.74 10.06
N ILE A 158 6.37 10.84 10.63
CA ILE A 158 5.83 9.68 11.33
C ILE A 158 4.93 10.16 12.46
N HIS A 159 3.73 9.60 12.53
CA HIS A 159 2.76 9.91 13.58
C HIS A 159 3.32 9.60 14.96
N SER A 160 2.86 10.31 15.99
CA SER A 160 3.36 10.19 17.36
C SER A 160 3.26 8.80 17.98
N SER A 161 2.43 7.92 17.42
CA SER A 161 2.29 6.52 17.85
C SER A 161 1.72 5.65 16.72
N PHE A 162 2.00 4.35 16.77
CA PHE A 162 1.42 3.35 15.88
C PHE A 162 0.21 2.66 16.51
N GLN A 163 -0.81 2.39 15.69
CA GLN A 163 -1.93 1.53 16.04
C GLN A 163 -1.46 0.07 16.17
N THR A 164 -1.96 -0.64 17.14
CA THR A 164 -1.45 -1.97 17.50
C THR A 164 -2.00 -3.14 16.67
N GLY A 165 -2.90 -2.90 15.72
CA GLY A 165 -3.59 -3.97 14.98
C GLY A 165 -2.67 -4.93 14.23
N ALA A 166 -1.68 -4.41 13.49
CA ALA A 166 -0.71 -5.25 12.78
C ALA A 166 0.12 -6.11 13.75
N PHE A 167 0.53 -5.54 14.87
CA PHE A 167 1.34 -6.19 15.90
C PHE A 167 0.56 -7.25 16.67
N ASP A 168 -0.74 -7.00 16.92
CA ASP A 168 -1.66 -7.98 17.53
C ASP A 168 -1.82 -9.23 16.62
N ILE A 169 -2.00 -9.01 15.31
CA ILE A 169 -2.06 -10.11 14.33
C ILE A 169 -0.72 -10.87 14.32
N SER A 170 0.41 -10.17 14.26
CA SER A 170 1.73 -10.78 14.25
C SER A 170 1.99 -11.68 15.49
N ILE A 171 1.67 -11.18 16.68
CA ILE A 171 1.82 -11.98 17.92
C ILE A 171 0.90 -13.21 17.89
N LYS A 172 -0.36 -13.07 17.48
CA LYS A 172 -1.32 -14.17 17.44
C LYS A 172 -1.00 -15.25 16.42
N THR A 173 -0.40 -14.88 15.30
CA THR A 173 -0.12 -15.79 14.18
C THR A 173 1.33 -16.27 14.12
N GLY A 174 2.25 -15.60 14.84
CA GLY A 174 3.69 -15.86 14.75
C GLY A 174 4.32 -15.30 13.46
N VAL A 175 3.56 -14.67 12.58
CA VAL A 175 4.04 -14.13 11.29
C VAL A 175 4.78 -12.81 11.51
N PRO A 176 6.02 -12.66 10.98
CA PRO A 176 6.84 -11.48 11.23
C PRO A 176 6.27 -10.21 10.56
N ILE A 177 6.61 -9.07 11.13
CA ILE A 177 6.38 -7.73 10.53
C ILE A 177 7.49 -7.44 9.52
N LEU A 178 7.13 -7.10 8.28
CA LEU A 178 8.04 -6.58 7.27
C LEU A 178 7.92 -5.06 7.20
N PRO A 179 8.88 -4.30 7.77
CA PRO A 179 8.80 -2.85 7.75
C PRO A 179 9.31 -2.27 6.44
N VAL A 180 8.52 -1.37 5.85
CA VAL A 180 8.86 -0.60 4.65
C VAL A 180 8.75 0.88 4.98
N PHE A 181 9.86 1.60 4.91
CA PHE A 181 9.86 3.07 5.03
C PHE A 181 9.80 3.70 3.65
N LEU A 182 8.94 4.68 3.47
CA LEU A 182 8.84 5.37 2.20
C LEU A 182 9.12 6.86 2.32
N HIS A 183 9.71 7.38 1.25
CA HIS A 183 10.13 8.77 1.11
C HIS A 183 9.93 9.24 -0.34
N TYR A 184 9.36 10.42 -0.50
CA TYR A 184 9.19 11.08 -1.80
C TYR A 184 10.20 12.21 -1.96
N GLU A 185 10.81 12.32 -3.14
CA GLU A 185 11.78 13.37 -3.42
C GLU A 185 11.13 14.77 -3.47
N GLU A 186 9.87 14.87 -3.91
CA GLU A 186 9.07 16.10 -3.92
C GLU A 186 7.90 15.99 -2.95
N GLN A 187 8.22 15.98 -1.65
CA GLN A 187 7.27 15.73 -0.54
C GLN A 187 5.99 16.55 -0.67
N ASP A 188 6.09 17.86 -0.90
CA ASP A 188 4.94 18.78 -0.94
C ASP A 188 3.92 18.43 -2.02
N ARG A 189 4.37 17.81 -3.13
CA ARG A 189 3.49 17.34 -4.20
C ARG A 189 2.84 16.01 -3.86
N PHE A 190 3.54 15.15 -3.14
CA PHE A 190 3.10 13.79 -2.89
C PHE A 190 2.24 13.65 -1.63
N GLU A 191 2.60 14.33 -0.53
CA GLU A 191 1.88 14.15 0.73
C GLU A 191 0.42 14.62 0.67
N TRP A 192 -0.42 13.93 1.42
CA TRP A 192 -1.83 14.23 1.51
C TRP A 192 -2.10 15.36 2.49
N HIS A 193 -2.85 16.36 2.06
CA HIS A 193 -3.39 17.43 2.89
C HIS A 193 -4.86 17.63 2.57
N ASP A 194 -5.67 17.87 3.58
CA ASP A 194 -7.04 18.31 3.34
C ASP A 194 -7.04 19.76 2.78
N PRO A 195 -7.89 20.08 1.82
CA PRO A 195 -9.03 19.33 1.26
C PRO A 195 -8.72 18.57 -0.05
N HIS A 196 -7.56 17.93 -0.19
CA HIS A 196 -7.21 17.24 -1.42
C HIS A 196 -8.21 16.14 -1.78
N THR A 197 -8.53 16.04 -3.07
CA THR A 197 -9.22 14.89 -3.64
C THR A 197 -8.20 13.96 -4.31
N LEU A 198 -8.61 12.71 -4.54
CA LEU A 198 -7.73 11.73 -5.21
C LEU A 198 -7.34 12.19 -6.62
N LEU A 199 -8.26 12.77 -7.39
CA LEU A 199 -7.97 13.30 -8.73
C LEU A 199 -6.99 14.46 -8.69
N HIS A 200 -7.10 15.34 -7.69
CA HIS A 200 -6.16 16.42 -7.46
C HIS A 200 -4.74 15.85 -7.16
N LYS A 201 -4.65 14.80 -6.36
CA LYS A 201 -3.36 14.14 -6.09
C LYS A 201 -2.79 13.46 -7.34
N PHE A 202 -3.59 12.81 -8.17
CA PHE A 202 -3.12 12.24 -9.44
C PHE A 202 -2.53 13.31 -10.37
N TRP A 203 -3.18 14.49 -10.45
CA TRP A 203 -2.64 15.62 -11.18
C TRP A 203 -1.29 16.09 -10.62
N HIS A 204 -1.17 16.19 -9.28
CA HIS A 204 0.08 16.53 -8.62
C HIS A 204 1.20 15.53 -8.95
N PHE A 205 0.92 14.23 -8.93
CA PHE A 205 1.90 13.19 -9.26
C PHE A 205 2.37 13.32 -10.71
N MET A 206 1.45 13.46 -11.67
CA MET A 206 1.79 13.58 -13.10
C MET A 206 2.59 14.87 -13.41
N THR A 207 2.37 15.93 -12.64
CA THR A 207 3.02 17.24 -12.84
C THR A 207 4.23 17.49 -11.96
N ALA A 208 4.57 16.58 -11.07
CA ALA A 208 5.75 16.66 -10.22
C ALA A 208 7.03 16.79 -11.08
N GLN A 209 7.97 17.64 -10.63
CA GLN A 209 9.25 17.81 -11.29
C GLN A 209 10.18 16.63 -10.97
N ASN A 210 10.16 16.20 -9.71
CA ASN A 210 10.84 14.99 -9.27
C ASN A 210 9.81 13.96 -8.80
N ASN A 211 9.52 12.99 -9.66
CA ASN A 211 8.49 11.98 -9.47
C ASN A 211 9.01 10.68 -8.82
N ARG A 212 10.16 10.74 -8.13
CA ARG A 212 10.75 9.58 -7.48
C ARG A 212 10.05 9.26 -6.18
N ALA A 213 9.62 8.00 -6.07
CA ALA A 213 9.05 7.41 -4.88
C ALA A 213 9.96 6.28 -4.38
N ASN A 214 10.66 6.49 -3.28
CA ASN A 214 11.64 5.57 -2.72
C ASN A 214 11.00 4.74 -1.62
N TYR A 215 11.07 3.42 -1.74
CA TYR A 215 10.59 2.43 -0.79
C TYR A 215 11.76 1.63 -0.26
N TYR A 216 12.02 1.71 1.04
CA TYR A 216 13.13 1.04 1.71
C TYR A 216 12.59 -0.12 2.52
N VAL A 217 12.90 -1.36 2.09
CA VAL A 217 12.55 -2.56 2.82
C VAL A 217 13.68 -2.96 3.76
N TYR A 218 13.35 -3.23 5.02
CA TYR A 218 14.29 -3.63 6.06
C TYR A 218 14.06 -5.08 6.50
N ASP A 219 14.92 -5.59 7.37
CA ASP A 219 14.77 -6.94 7.90
C ASP A 219 13.41 -7.13 8.58
N ALA A 220 12.83 -8.30 8.35
CA ALA A 220 11.59 -8.68 9.01
C ALA A 220 11.80 -8.84 10.52
N ILE A 221 10.85 -8.37 11.31
CA ILE A 221 10.92 -8.38 12.78
C ILE A 221 9.98 -9.45 13.30
N SER A 222 10.56 -10.47 13.96
CA SER A 222 9.78 -11.54 14.60
C SER A 222 8.99 -10.99 15.80
N PRO A 223 7.75 -11.45 16.03
CA PRO A 223 7.00 -11.11 17.24
C PRO A 223 7.59 -11.77 18.51
N GLN A 224 8.50 -12.75 18.36
CA GLN A 224 9.13 -13.45 19.49
C GLN A 224 10.01 -12.49 20.30
N GLY A 225 9.86 -12.52 21.61
CA GLY A 225 10.64 -11.67 22.52
C GLY A 225 9.93 -10.40 22.94
N PHE A 226 8.75 -10.08 22.38
CA PHE A 226 7.93 -8.98 22.87
C PHE A 226 6.87 -9.49 23.86
N SER A 227 6.70 -8.74 24.96
CA SER A 227 5.73 -9.09 26.01
C SER A 227 4.28 -8.96 25.53
N ASP A 228 4.03 -7.96 24.69
CA ASP A 228 2.71 -7.65 24.15
C ASP A 228 2.79 -6.79 22.88
N LYS A 229 1.64 -6.54 22.27
CA LYS A 229 1.51 -5.75 21.04
C LYS A 229 1.91 -4.29 21.19
N HIS A 230 1.85 -3.71 22.38
CA HIS A 230 2.22 -2.31 22.62
C HIS A 230 3.73 -2.16 22.66
N ALA A 231 4.43 -3.06 23.37
CA ALA A 231 5.88 -3.12 23.39
C ALA A 231 6.44 -3.36 21.98
N PHE A 232 5.79 -4.24 21.19
CA PHE A 232 6.18 -4.48 19.81
C PHE A 232 5.96 -3.25 18.92
N ALA A 233 4.80 -2.62 19.00
CA ALA A 233 4.48 -1.42 18.24
C ALA A 233 5.44 -0.27 18.55
N GLU A 234 5.76 -0.06 19.83
CA GLU A 234 6.69 0.98 20.27
C GLU A 234 8.11 0.71 19.76
N HIS A 235 8.60 -0.51 19.86
CA HIS A 235 9.92 -0.89 19.33
C HIS A 235 10.03 -0.54 17.84
N VAL A 236 9.05 -0.93 17.03
CA VAL A 236 9.05 -0.68 15.59
C VAL A 236 8.84 0.82 15.29
N HIS A 237 8.01 1.51 16.04
CA HIS A 237 7.81 2.95 15.92
C HIS A 237 9.12 3.72 16.12
N GLN A 238 9.94 3.35 17.12
CA GLN A 238 11.25 3.96 17.34
C GLN A 238 12.20 3.75 16.16
N GLN A 239 12.16 2.60 15.47
CA GLN A 239 12.93 2.40 14.25
C GLN A 239 12.47 3.34 13.12
N TYR A 240 11.16 3.54 12.94
CA TYR A 240 10.64 4.48 11.95
C TYR A 240 11.06 5.92 12.23
N LEU A 241 11.11 6.34 13.50
CA LEU A 241 11.63 7.66 13.89
C LEU A 241 13.13 7.81 13.55
N GLN A 242 13.93 6.74 13.68
CA GLN A 242 15.34 6.75 13.25
C GLN A 242 15.46 6.85 11.74
N TRP A 243 14.62 6.14 10.96
CA TRP A 243 14.62 6.28 9.50
C TRP A 243 14.12 7.65 9.05
N GLN A 244 13.14 8.21 9.74
CA GLN A 244 12.72 9.60 9.50
C GLN A 244 13.90 10.56 9.61
N LYS A 245 14.67 10.50 10.70
CA LYS A 245 15.89 11.33 10.86
C LYS A 245 16.90 11.14 9.74
N ARG A 246 16.98 9.93 9.18
CA ARG A 246 17.93 9.60 8.12
C ARG A 246 17.53 10.14 6.75
N TYR A 247 16.23 10.13 6.43
CA TYR A 247 15.72 10.37 5.08
C TYR A 247 14.94 11.67 4.91
N LEU A 248 14.43 12.26 6.01
CA LEU A 248 13.59 13.45 5.98
C LEU A 248 14.19 14.64 6.73
N ASP A 249 15.10 14.43 7.65
CA ASP A 249 15.81 15.46 8.45
C ASP A 249 17.25 15.60 7.96
#